data_00ed1bb5d6b5a1b6921110927a81d406
#
_entry.id   00ed1bb5d6b5a1b6921110927a81d406
#
_cell.length_a   1.000
_cell.length_b   1.000
_cell.length_c   1.000
_cell.angle_alpha   90.00
_cell.angle_beta   90.00
_cell.angle_gamma   90.00
#
_symmetry.space_group_name_H-M   'P 1'
#
loop_
_entity.id
_entity.type
_entity.pdbx_description
1 polymer ?
#
loop_
_entity_poly.entity_id
_entity_poly.type
_entity_poly.pdbx_seq_one_letter_code
_entity_poly.pdbx_strand_id
1 'polypeptide(L)'
;MFSGLVKEIKRQMPTDAEAEVLKEARSGMKAGVDADGGLIVPQDISTKINELKRALNPLDQLVTITPTTTMTGSRVMEKWAEMTPLESVDEMATIKEIDGPKFEKISYAIKKYAGILPISKEMLSDTDQNLISYVSAWFAKKDVVTRNSLIIAIMKTLAKKPVANVDSLKDILNVDLDPAISLTASIVTNQDGFNSLDKLKDSEGRYLLQPNPLNPTQKLLFAHPVTVVSNKYLPSATSPKKAAPIIVGSLADAIVLFDRQLITLEGTGIGGNSFIRDSYDIKAITRLDVKAFDSAAAVYGELTLT
;
A
#
# COMPACT_ATOMS: atom_id res chain seq x y z
N MET A 1 34.53 32.14 -48.11
CA MET A 1 34.32 30.88 -47.37
C MET A 1 34.66 29.62 -48.19
N PHE A 2 34.06 29.40 -49.36
CA PHE A 2 34.28 28.20 -50.20
C PHE A 2 35.74 28.12 -50.74
N SER A 3 36.36 29.22 -51.13
CA SER A 3 37.72 29.23 -51.68
C SER A 3 38.78 28.82 -50.63
N GLY A 4 38.63 29.26 -49.40
CA GLY A 4 39.52 28.90 -48.29
C GLY A 4 39.41 27.42 -47.90
N LEU A 5 38.18 26.88 -47.83
CA LEU A 5 37.92 25.45 -47.58
C LEU A 5 38.52 24.55 -48.68
N VAL A 6 38.43 24.95 -49.96
CA VAL A 6 38.99 24.20 -51.07
C VAL A 6 40.53 24.20 -51.04
N LYS A 7 41.17 25.29 -50.58
CA LYS A 7 42.62 25.33 -50.41
C LYS A 7 43.11 24.47 -49.25
N GLU A 8 42.35 24.43 -48.14
CA GLU A 8 42.66 23.58 -47.00
C GLU A 8 42.58 22.09 -47.36
N ILE A 9 41.58 21.68 -48.12
CA ILE A 9 41.44 20.30 -48.66
C ILE A 9 42.58 19.95 -49.61
N LYS A 10 43.07 20.92 -50.41
CA LYS A 10 44.23 20.75 -51.27
C LYS A 10 45.59 20.90 -50.61
N ARG A 11 45.66 21.08 -49.27
CA ARG A 11 46.87 21.35 -48.48
C ARG A 11 47.67 22.57 -48.94
N GLN A 12 47.00 23.58 -49.52
CA GLN A 12 47.60 24.87 -49.83
C GLN A 12 47.36 25.82 -48.66
N MET A 13 48.34 26.64 -48.27
CA MET A 13 48.13 27.64 -47.23
C MET A 13 47.11 28.68 -47.68
N PRO A 14 46.02 28.90 -46.85
CA PRO A 14 45.07 29.96 -47.15
C PRO A 14 45.72 31.32 -46.94
N THR A 15 45.29 32.34 -47.65
CA THR A 15 45.72 33.74 -47.46
C THR A 15 45.19 34.23 -46.08
N ASP A 16 45.83 35.24 -45.50
CA ASP A 16 45.47 35.77 -44.19
C ASP A 16 44.00 36.13 -44.06
N ALA A 17 43.43 36.75 -45.10
CA ALA A 17 42.02 37.06 -45.15
C ALA A 17 41.09 35.81 -45.21
N GLU A 18 41.51 34.76 -45.91
CA GLU A 18 40.78 33.48 -45.97
C GLU A 18 40.92 32.70 -44.64
N ALA A 19 42.08 32.83 -43.96
CA ALA A 19 42.31 32.24 -42.64
C ALA A 19 41.46 32.92 -41.58
N GLU A 20 41.26 34.23 -41.63
CA GLU A 20 40.37 34.98 -40.75
C GLU A 20 38.92 34.61 -40.89
N VAL A 21 38.42 34.49 -42.14
CA VAL A 21 37.06 34.02 -42.46
C VAL A 21 36.86 32.57 -42.02
N LEU A 22 37.88 31.71 -42.18
CA LEU A 22 37.82 30.33 -41.68
C LEU A 22 37.83 30.25 -40.15
N LYS A 23 38.55 31.13 -39.47
CA LYS A 23 38.57 31.23 -38.04
C LYS A 23 37.26 31.74 -37.48
N GLU A 24 36.65 32.71 -38.13
CA GLU A 24 35.33 33.22 -37.81
C GLU A 24 34.23 32.16 -38.03
N ALA A 25 34.33 31.41 -39.16
CA ALA A 25 33.42 30.28 -39.44
C ALA A 25 33.59 29.11 -38.48
N ARG A 26 34.81 28.89 -37.93
CA ARG A 26 35.07 27.85 -36.90
C ARG A 26 34.74 28.32 -35.48
N SER A 27 34.69 29.64 -35.25
CA SER A 27 34.20 30.19 -33.97
C SER A 27 32.68 30.29 -33.90
N GLY A 28 32.01 30.18 -35.08
CA GLY A 28 30.58 30.25 -35.18
C GLY A 28 29.86 29.00 -34.63
N MET A 29 28.79 29.21 -33.90
CA MET A 29 27.83 28.22 -33.37
C MET A 29 28.43 27.19 -32.39
N LYS A 30 28.54 27.59 -31.12
CA LYS A 30 28.80 26.68 -30.01
C LYS A 30 27.49 26.06 -29.53
N ALA A 31 27.45 24.75 -29.48
CA ALA A 31 26.28 23.98 -29.03
C ALA A 31 25.82 24.23 -27.57
N GLY A 32 26.52 25.08 -26.85
CA GLY A 32 26.20 25.43 -25.45
C GLY A 32 25.72 26.85 -25.22
N VAL A 33 25.54 27.66 -26.31
CA VAL A 33 25.09 29.07 -26.19
C VAL A 33 23.80 29.25 -27.01
N ASP A 34 22.73 29.64 -26.35
CA ASP A 34 21.41 29.79 -26.97
C ASP A 34 21.40 30.74 -28.16
N ALA A 35 22.23 31.82 -28.13
CA ALA A 35 22.35 32.79 -29.19
C ALA A 35 23.09 32.23 -30.45
N ASP A 36 23.93 31.19 -30.29
CA ASP A 36 24.74 30.58 -31.33
C ASP A 36 24.13 29.29 -31.93
N GLY A 37 22.86 29.00 -31.64
CA GLY A 37 22.15 27.83 -32.13
C GLY A 37 22.06 26.64 -31.15
N GLY A 38 22.28 26.89 -29.86
CA GLY A 38 22.06 25.90 -28.80
C GLY A 38 20.62 25.34 -28.79
N LEU A 39 19.67 26.12 -29.30
CA LEU A 39 18.27 25.71 -29.51
C LEU A 39 18.08 24.69 -30.63
N ILE A 40 19.07 24.50 -31.51
CA ILE A 40 18.99 23.57 -32.66
C ILE A 40 19.57 22.19 -32.29
N VAL A 41 20.30 22.11 -31.19
CA VAL A 41 20.79 20.81 -30.70
C VAL A 41 19.59 20.08 -30.06
N PRO A 42 19.16 18.94 -30.63
CA PRO A 42 18.11 18.15 -30.00
C PRO A 42 18.55 17.81 -28.59
N GLN A 43 17.83 18.31 -27.60
CA GLN A 43 17.99 17.81 -26.23
C GLN A 43 17.39 16.40 -26.23
N ASP A 44 18.26 15.41 -26.17
CA ASP A 44 17.84 14.04 -25.85
C ASP A 44 17.37 14.02 -24.39
N ILE A 45 16.15 14.49 -24.20
CA ILE A 45 15.51 14.40 -22.90
C ILE A 45 15.10 12.94 -22.76
N SER A 46 15.94 12.17 -22.11
CA SER A 46 15.56 10.83 -21.65
C SER A 46 14.38 10.97 -20.68
N THR A 47 13.16 10.94 -21.22
CA THR A 47 11.89 10.95 -20.47
C THR A 47 11.63 9.61 -19.78
N LYS A 48 12.69 8.87 -19.42
CA LYS A 48 12.55 7.62 -18.68
C LYS A 48 12.02 7.93 -17.29
N ILE A 49 10.74 7.66 -17.07
CA ILE A 49 10.11 7.75 -15.75
C ILE A 49 10.75 6.69 -14.86
N ASN A 50 11.64 7.11 -13.96
CA ASN A 50 12.19 6.24 -12.94
C ASN A 50 11.11 5.93 -11.92
N GLU A 51 10.49 4.77 -12.01
CA GLU A 51 9.53 4.32 -11.02
C GLU A 51 10.22 4.10 -9.67
N LEU A 52 9.69 4.74 -8.64
CA LEU A 52 10.11 4.45 -7.28
C LEU A 52 9.70 3.02 -6.93
N LYS A 53 10.66 2.13 -6.79
CA LYS A 53 10.48 0.72 -6.39
C LYS A 53 10.11 0.60 -4.89
N ARG A 54 9.04 1.25 -4.48
CA ARG A 54 8.48 1.09 -3.13
C ARG A 54 7.29 0.15 -3.24
N ALA A 55 7.49 -1.10 -2.86
CA ALA A 55 6.41 -2.06 -2.73
C ALA A 55 5.47 -1.61 -1.60
N LEU A 56 4.19 -1.51 -1.90
CA LEU A 56 3.15 -1.35 -0.90
C LEU A 56 2.67 -2.77 -0.54
N ASN A 57 2.83 -3.16 0.70
CA ASN A 57 2.29 -4.43 1.17
C ASN A 57 0.76 -4.34 1.19
N PRO A 58 0.04 -5.13 0.37
CA PRO A 58 -1.40 -5.14 0.37
C PRO A 58 -1.91 -5.85 1.63
N LEU A 59 -2.63 -5.12 2.49
CA LEU A 59 -3.21 -5.67 3.72
C LEU A 59 -4.47 -6.51 3.45
N ASP A 60 -5.04 -6.43 2.26
CA ASP A 60 -6.17 -7.25 1.83
C ASP A 60 -5.86 -8.75 1.81
N GLN A 61 -4.58 -9.13 1.69
CA GLN A 61 -4.14 -10.53 1.83
C GLN A 61 -4.26 -11.08 3.26
N LEU A 62 -4.36 -10.22 4.26
CA LEU A 62 -4.47 -10.60 5.66
C LEU A 62 -5.92 -10.67 6.16
N VAL A 63 -6.87 -10.19 5.37
CA VAL A 63 -8.30 -10.10 5.72
C VAL A 63 -9.15 -10.97 4.79
N THR A 64 -10.34 -11.34 5.24
CA THR A 64 -11.25 -12.11 4.39
C THR A 64 -11.93 -11.21 3.37
N ILE A 65 -11.80 -11.55 2.08
CA ILE A 65 -12.46 -10.85 0.98
C ILE A 65 -13.75 -11.59 0.60
N THR A 66 -14.88 -10.88 0.69
CA THR A 66 -16.18 -11.43 0.29
C THR A 66 -16.72 -10.65 -0.92
N PRO A 67 -16.77 -11.27 -2.11
CA PRO A 67 -17.36 -10.62 -3.27
C PRO A 67 -18.87 -10.45 -3.07
N THR A 68 -19.39 -9.26 -3.44
CA THR A 68 -20.82 -8.94 -3.30
C THR A 68 -21.37 -8.32 -4.56
N THR A 69 -22.64 -8.61 -4.87
CA THR A 69 -23.35 -8.02 -6.01
C THR A 69 -24.29 -6.89 -5.61
N THR A 70 -24.68 -6.84 -4.33
CA THR A 70 -25.64 -5.86 -3.79
C THR A 70 -24.93 -4.62 -3.23
N MET A 71 -25.64 -3.49 -3.23
CA MET A 71 -25.11 -2.24 -2.65
C MET A 71 -25.14 -2.24 -1.13
N THR A 72 -26.15 -2.87 -0.56
CA THR A 72 -26.33 -3.01 0.88
C THR A 72 -26.75 -4.44 1.16
N GLY A 73 -26.40 -4.91 2.33
CA GLY A 73 -26.78 -6.24 2.77
C GLY A 73 -26.34 -6.49 4.20
N SER A 74 -26.57 -7.69 4.65
CA SER A 74 -26.12 -8.14 5.96
C SER A 74 -25.67 -9.59 5.90
N ARG A 75 -24.70 -9.90 6.72
CA ARG A 75 -24.27 -11.26 7.02
C ARG A 75 -24.65 -11.58 8.45
N VAL A 76 -25.11 -12.77 8.67
CA VAL A 76 -25.38 -13.29 10.01
C VAL A 76 -24.20 -14.16 10.39
N MET A 77 -23.65 -13.88 11.55
CA MET A 77 -22.56 -14.64 12.15
C MET A 77 -23.06 -15.22 13.47
N GLU A 78 -22.65 -16.43 13.77
CA GLU A 78 -22.81 -16.98 15.10
C GLU A 78 -21.89 -16.21 16.06
N LYS A 79 -22.49 -15.66 17.12
CA LYS A 79 -21.72 -15.00 18.16
C LYS A 79 -21.06 -16.07 19.02
N TRP A 80 -19.72 -16.01 19.14
CA TRP A 80 -19.04 -16.87 20.09
C TRP A 80 -19.62 -16.61 21.49
N ALA A 81 -20.30 -17.61 22.02
CA ALA A 81 -20.82 -17.62 23.37
C ALA A 81 -20.28 -18.84 24.09
N GLU A 82 -20.10 -18.72 25.38
CA GLU A 82 -19.70 -19.83 26.22
C GLU A 82 -20.74 -20.94 26.08
N MET A 83 -20.34 -22.08 25.50
CA MET A 83 -21.23 -23.23 25.36
C MET A 83 -21.24 -24.01 26.66
N THR A 84 -22.43 -24.12 27.24
CA THR A 84 -22.62 -24.98 28.41
C THR A 84 -22.73 -26.43 27.97
N PRO A 85 -22.09 -27.39 28.66
CA PRO A 85 -22.27 -28.81 28.36
C PRO A 85 -23.68 -29.25 28.63
N LEU A 86 -24.13 -30.30 27.93
CA LEU A 86 -25.42 -30.92 28.22
C LEU A 86 -25.38 -31.54 29.61
N GLU A 87 -26.48 -31.31 30.37
CA GLU A 87 -26.65 -31.96 31.69
C GLU A 87 -27.04 -33.44 31.49
N SER A 88 -26.53 -34.31 32.36
CA SER A 88 -26.99 -35.69 32.39
C SER A 88 -28.39 -35.75 33.00
N VAL A 89 -29.28 -36.49 32.35
CA VAL A 89 -30.65 -36.63 32.80
C VAL A 89 -30.91 -38.12 33.11
N ASP A 90 -31.46 -38.38 34.30
CA ASP A 90 -31.85 -39.73 34.71
C ASP A 90 -33.03 -40.25 33.87
N GLU A 91 -33.17 -41.58 33.83
CA GLU A 91 -34.25 -42.22 33.09
C GLU A 91 -35.60 -41.71 33.59
N MET A 92 -36.47 -41.25 32.66
CA MET A 92 -37.80 -40.66 32.92
C MET A 92 -37.79 -39.28 33.60
N ALA A 93 -36.64 -38.63 33.80
CA ALA A 93 -36.56 -37.25 34.32
C ALA A 93 -36.88 -36.21 33.23
N THR A 94 -37.35 -35.04 33.62
CA THR A 94 -37.66 -33.95 32.70
C THR A 94 -36.41 -33.35 32.12
N ILE A 95 -36.30 -33.36 30.77
CA ILE A 95 -35.20 -32.69 30.04
C ILE A 95 -35.42 -31.18 30.08
N LYS A 96 -34.41 -30.43 30.51
CA LYS A 96 -34.45 -28.95 30.54
C LYS A 96 -34.17 -28.40 29.15
N GLU A 97 -34.79 -27.26 28.84
CA GLU A 97 -34.43 -26.49 27.65
C GLU A 97 -33.04 -25.89 27.79
N ILE A 98 -32.27 -25.93 26.72
CA ILE A 98 -30.93 -25.32 26.62
C ILE A 98 -31.00 -24.01 25.86
N ASP A 99 -30.05 -23.09 26.14
CA ASP A 99 -29.89 -21.86 25.39
C ASP A 99 -29.50 -22.17 23.95
N GLY A 100 -30.23 -21.55 23.01
CA GLY A 100 -29.93 -21.68 21.59
C GLY A 100 -28.73 -20.82 21.16
N PRO A 101 -28.18 -21.09 19.96
CA PRO A 101 -27.06 -20.29 19.42
C PRO A 101 -27.49 -18.82 19.25
N LYS A 102 -26.59 -17.91 19.64
CA LYS A 102 -26.79 -16.45 19.50
C LYS A 102 -26.17 -16.00 18.19
N PHE A 103 -26.90 -15.17 17.45
CA PHE A 103 -26.47 -14.64 16.15
C PHE A 103 -26.28 -13.13 16.22
N GLU A 104 -25.25 -12.64 15.56
CA GLU A 104 -25.02 -11.23 15.34
C GLU A 104 -25.13 -10.88 13.86
N LYS A 105 -25.74 -9.75 13.57
CA LYS A 105 -25.96 -9.27 12.21
C LYS A 105 -24.97 -8.16 11.87
N ILE A 106 -24.09 -8.41 10.91
CA ILE A 106 -23.14 -7.43 10.40
C ILE A 106 -23.69 -6.85 9.10
N SER A 107 -23.96 -5.55 9.12
CA SER A 107 -24.49 -4.83 7.97
C SER A 107 -23.36 -4.15 7.20
N TYR A 108 -23.37 -4.26 5.88
CA TYR A 108 -22.45 -3.55 4.99
C TYR A 108 -23.20 -2.60 4.06
N ALA A 109 -22.54 -1.51 3.68
CA ALA A 109 -23.04 -0.53 2.73
C ALA A 109 -21.86 -0.10 1.81
N ILE A 110 -21.87 -0.63 0.60
CA ILE A 110 -20.81 -0.41 -0.38
C ILE A 110 -20.69 1.06 -0.73
N LYS A 111 -19.50 1.60 -0.56
CA LYS A 111 -19.13 2.96 -0.93
C LYS A 111 -18.37 2.98 -2.25
N LYS A 112 -18.58 4.03 -3.02
CA LYS A 112 -17.86 4.28 -4.27
C LYS A 112 -16.66 5.18 -3.97
N TYR A 113 -15.47 4.73 -4.34
CA TYR A 113 -14.26 5.52 -4.34
C TYR A 113 -13.86 5.78 -5.78
N ALA A 114 -13.67 7.04 -6.15
CA ALA A 114 -13.38 7.41 -7.52
C ALA A 114 -12.43 8.60 -7.57
N GLY A 115 -11.67 8.68 -8.65
CA GLY A 115 -10.80 9.81 -8.96
C GLY A 115 -10.65 9.99 -10.45
N ILE A 116 -10.41 11.22 -10.89
CA ILE A 116 -10.13 11.56 -12.29
C ILE A 116 -8.75 12.19 -12.36
N LEU A 117 -7.94 11.75 -13.32
CA LEU A 117 -6.64 12.32 -13.64
C LEU A 117 -6.70 12.87 -15.08
N PRO A 118 -6.70 14.19 -15.26
CA PRO A 118 -6.55 14.80 -16.59
C PRO A 118 -5.08 14.76 -17.03
N ILE A 119 -4.84 14.40 -18.28
CA ILE A 119 -3.53 14.39 -18.93
C ILE A 119 -3.66 15.25 -20.19
N SER A 120 -2.75 16.20 -20.45
CA SER A 120 -2.80 16.99 -21.68
C SER A 120 -2.53 16.09 -22.90
N LYS A 121 -3.21 16.36 -24.01
CA LYS A 121 -2.98 15.61 -25.26
C LYS A 121 -1.60 15.85 -25.82
N GLU A 122 -1.04 17.04 -25.62
CA GLU A 122 0.35 17.36 -25.97
C GLU A 122 1.32 16.42 -25.27
N MET A 123 1.18 16.27 -23.91
CA MET A 123 2.01 15.34 -23.13
C MET A 123 1.87 13.89 -23.60
N LEU A 124 0.68 13.48 -24.04
CA LEU A 124 0.46 12.14 -24.58
C LEU A 124 1.13 11.96 -25.95
N SER A 125 1.19 13.02 -26.77
CA SER A 125 1.78 12.98 -28.10
C SER A 125 3.31 13.05 -28.07
N ASP A 126 3.86 13.83 -27.13
CA ASP A 126 5.29 14.13 -27.05
C ASP A 126 6.07 13.14 -26.17
N THR A 127 5.39 12.22 -25.51
CA THR A 127 6.03 11.24 -24.64
C THR A 127 6.23 9.90 -25.36
N ASP A 128 7.47 9.49 -25.56
CA ASP A 128 7.85 8.19 -26.16
C ASP A 128 7.47 6.96 -25.32
N GLN A 129 7.14 7.17 -24.06
CA GLN A 129 6.73 6.10 -23.15
C GLN A 129 5.22 5.92 -23.15
N ASN A 130 4.80 4.69 -22.92
CA ASN A 130 3.40 4.35 -22.74
C ASN A 130 2.86 4.94 -21.41
N LEU A 131 2.63 6.26 -21.41
CA LEU A 131 2.15 7.04 -20.27
C LEU A 131 0.85 6.48 -19.69
N ILE A 132 -0.01 5.95 -20.53
CA ILE A 132 -1.28 5.32 -20.13
C ILE A 132 -1.00 4.08 -19.27
N SER A 133 -0.01 3.27 -19.65
CA SER A 133 0.38 2.09 -18.87
C SER A 133 0.94 2.46 -17.51
N TYR A 134 1.80 3.47 -17.46
CA TYR A 134 2.33 4.01 -16.20
C TYR A 134 1.22 4.53 -15.27
N VAL A 135 0.30 5.32 -15.82
CA VAL A 135 -0.84 5.87 -15.06
C VAL A 135 -1.76 4.75 -14.57
N SER A 136 -1.98 3.71 -15.37
CA SER A 136 -2.75 2.54 -14.97
C SER A 136 -2.11 1.82 -13.76
N ALA A 137 -0.80 1.60 -13.80
CA ALA A 137 -0.05 1.05 -12.69
C ALA A 137 -0.09 1.95 -11.43
N TRP A 138 -0.05 3.27 -11.63
CA TRP A 138 -0.18 4.23 -10.54
C TRP A 138 -1.57 4.17 -9.89
N PHE A 139 -2.65 4.04 -10.67
CA PHE A 139 -4.00 3.85 -10.12
C PHE A 139 -4.13 2.54 -9.36
N ALA A 140 -3.52 1.46 -9.83
CA ALA A 140 -3.48 0.19 -9.08
C ALA A 140 -2.79 0.37 -7.71
N LYS A 141 -1.67 1.09 -7.65
CA LYS A 141 -1.01 1.45 -6.38
C LYS A 141 -1.93 2.31 -5.48
N LYS A 142 -2.72 3.22 -6.06
CA LYS A 142 -3.71 4.02 -5.32
C LYS A 142 -4.85 3.17 -4.75
N ASP A 143 -5.31 2.16 -5.47
CA ASP A 143 -6.33 1.23 -4.97
C ASP A 143 -5.84 0.47 -3.74
N VAL A 144 -4.61 -0.06 -3.78
CA VAL A 144 -3.97 -0.71 -2.62
C VAL A 144 -3.91 0.25 -1.41
N VAL A 145 -3.52 1.52 -1.61
CA VAL A 145 -3.51 2.51 -0.53
C VAL A 145 -4.91 2.75 0.03
N THR A 146 -5.93 2.80 -0.83
CA THR A 146 -7.32 3.01 -0.41
C THR A 146 -7.82 1.83 0.42
N ARG A 147 -7.61 0.60 -0.06
CA ARG A 147 -7.94 -0.64 0.67
C ARG A 147 -7.22 -0.69 2.02
N ASN A 148 -5.92 -0.48 2.03
CA ASN A 148 -5.12 -0.45 3.26
C ASN A 148 -5.62 0.61 4.26
N SER A 149 -5.98 1.81 3.79
CA SER A 149 -6.46 2.87 4.68
C SER A 149 -7.78 2.51 5.37
N LEU A 150 -8.67 1.83 4.67
CA LEU A 150 -9.94 1.36 5.21
C LEU A 150 -9.75 0.21 6.21
N ILE A 151 -8.88 -0.75 5.89
CA ILE A 151 -8.53 -1.85 6.79
C ILE A 151 -7.90 -1.30 8.07
N ILE A 152 -6.93 -0.37 7.96
CA ILE A 152 -6.30 0.28 9.10
C ILE A 152 -7.32 1.07 9.94
N ALA A 153 -8.31 1.70 9.31
CA ALA A 153 -9.37 2.40 10.03
C ALA A 153 -10.18 1.43 10.93
N ILE A 154 -10.48 0.23 10.42
CA ILE A 154 -11.17 -0.81 11.21
C ILE A 154 -10.22 -1.39 12.28
N MET A 155 -8.95 -1.66 11.96
CA MET A 155 -7.97 -2.12 12.97
C MET A 155 -7.90 -1.20 14.20
N LYS A 156 -8.03 0.12 13.99
CA LYS A 156 -8.03 1.11 15.10
C LYS A 156 -9.28 1.07 15.98
N THR A 157 -10.35 0.40 15.54
CA THR A 157 -11.58 0.23 16.33
C THR A 157 -11.56 -1.01 17.20
N LEU A 158 -10.59 -1.91 17.02
CA LEU A 158 -10.40 -3.11 17.83
C LEU A 158 -10.12 -2.75 19.30
N ALA A 159 -10.34 -3.71 20.20
CA ALA A 159 -10.08 -3.54 21.63
C ALA A 159 -8.62 -3.15 21.88
N LYS A 160 -8.42 -2.02 22.56
CA LYS A 160 -7.08 -1.49 22.83
C LYS A 160 -6.51 -2.03 24.12
N LYS A 161 -5.25 -2.45 24.07
CA LYS A 161 -4.51 -2.94 25.24
C LYS A 161 -3.10 -2.33 25.28
N PRO A 162 -2.65 -1.80 26.43
CA PRO A 162 -1.27 -1.33 26.56
C PRO A 162 -0.31 -2.53 26.57
N VAL A 163 0.77 -2.43 25.82
CA VAL A 163 1.85 -3.42 25.75
C VAL A 163 3.13 -2.76 26.25
N ALA A 164 3.48 -3.04 27.50
CA ALA A 164 4.66 -2.45 28.11
C ALA A 164 5.94 -3.26 27.83
N ASN A 165 5.81 -4.57 27.72
CA ASN A 165 6.93 -5.52 27.57
C ASN A 165 6.52 -6.75 26.72
N VAL A 166 7.47 -7.66 26.55
CA VAL A 166 7.29 -8.91 25.79
C VAL A 166 6.26 -9.83 26.45
N ASP A 167 6.20 -9.84 27.78
CA ASP A 167 5.27 -10.69 28.49
C ASP A 167 3.82 -10.24 28.27
N SER A 168 3.58 -8.92 28.28
CA SER A 168 2.26 -8.37 27.89
C SER A 168 1.83 -8.77 26.48
N LEU A 169 2.77 -8.97 25.56
CA LEU A 169 2.47 -9.44 24.21
C LEU A 169 2.11 -10.94 24.21
N LYS A 170 2.80 -11.74 25.04
CA LYS A 170 2.45 -13.15 25.24
C LYS A 170 1.09 -13.32 25.92
N ASP A 171 0.75 -12.41 26.86
CA ASP A 171 -0.56 -12.40 27.50
C ASP A 171 -1.68 -12.22 26.46
N ILE A 172 -1.49 -11.34 25.47
CA ILE A 172 -2.45 -11.18 24.40
C ILE A 172 -2.61 -12.49 23.61
N LEU A 173 -1.50 -13.15 23.22
CA LEU A 173 -1.52 -14.37 22.43
C LEU A 173 -2.10 -15.58 23.18
N ASN A 174 -1.85 -15.67 24.49
CA ASN A 174 -2.16 -16.87 25.27
C ASN A 174 -3.42 -16.76 26.11
N VAL A 175 -3.83 -15.53 26.47
CA VAL A 175 -4.94 -15.30 27.43
C VAL A 175 -6.09 -14.54 26.75
N ASP A 176 -5.81 -13.50 25.97
CA ASP A 176 -6.87 -12.67 25.38
C ASP A 176 -7.46 -13.29 24.13
N LEU A 177 -6.63 -13.97 23.31
CA LEU A 177 -7.09 -14.65 22.11
C LEU A 177 -7.50 -16.09 22.42
N ASP A 178 -8.59 -16.54 21.80
CA ASP A 178 -8.94 -17.96 21.84
C ASP A 178 -7.80 -18.82 21.27
N PRO A 179 -7.51 -19.99 21.87
CA PRO A 179 -6.45 -20.88 21.38
C PRO A 179 -6.57 -21.24 19.88
N ALA A 180 -7.78 -21.38 19.37
CA ALA A 180 -8.01 -21.66 17.94
C ALA A 180 -7.59 -20.48 17.06
N ILE A 181 -7.85 -19.25 17.49
CA ILE A 181 -7.48 -18.01 16.79
C ILE A 181 -5.96 -17.76 16.95
N SER A 182 -5.40 -18.03 18.13
CA SER A 182 -3.97 -17.84 18.38
C SER A 182 -3.11 -18.64 17.40
N LEU A 183 -3.51 -19.85 17.02
CA LEU A 183 -2.77 -20.68 16.06
C LEU A 183 -2.63 -20.04 14.66
N THR A 184 -3.62 -19.26 14.25
CA THR A 184 -3.64 -18.57 12.95
C THR A 184 -3.24 -17.11 13.05
N ALA A 185 -2.89 -16.65 14.24
CA ALA A 185 -2.59 -15.25 14.51
C ALA A 185 -1.39 -14.75 13.71
N SER A 186 -1.47 -13.50 13.29
CA SER A 186 -0.39 -12.72 12.70
C SER A 186 -0.17 -11.43 13.48
N ILE A 187 1.00 -10.86 13.34
CA ILE A 187 1.36 -9.62 14.00
C ILE A 187 1.54 -8.55 12.93
N VAL A 188 0.77 -7.45 13.03
CA VAL A 188 0.92 -6.30 12.15
C VAL A 188 1.38 -5.11 12.97
N THR A 189 2.46 -4.47 12.56
CA THR A 189 3.02 -3.31 13.25
C THR A 189 3.57 -2.29 12.27
N ASN A 190 3.92 -1.11 12.77
CA ASN A 190 4.60 -0.11 11.97
C ASN A 190 6.13 -0.24 12.06
N GLN A 191 6.88 0.63 11.36
CA GLN A 191 8.34 0.60 11.35
C GLN A 191 8.95 0.86 12.74
N ASP A 192 8.33 1.72 13.56
CA ASP A 192 8.82 2.01 14.92
C ASP A 192 8.62 0.80 15.83
N GLY A 193 7.44 0.18 15.78
CA GLY A 193 7.15 -1.05 16.52
C GLY A 193 8.05 -2.20 16.08
N PHE A 194 8.24 -2.38 14.78
CA PHE A 194 9.16 -3.39 14.27
C PHE A 194 10.59 -3.17 14.75
N ASN A 195 11.09 -1.93 14.71
CA ASN A 195 12.43 -1.59 15.22
C ASN A 195 12.57 -1.88 16.73
N SER A 196 11.51 -1.62 17.50
CA SER A 196 11.48 -1.97 18.93
C SER A 196 11.53 -3.48 19.13
N LEU A 197 10.70 -4.23 18.41
CA LEU A 197 10.67 -5.70 18.48
C LEU A 197 11.96 -6.35 18.03
N ASP A 198 12.59 -5.81 16.98
CA ASP A 198 13.84 -6.35 16.41
C ASP A 198 15.04 -6.19 17.35
N LYS A 199 14.99 -5.21 18.26
CA LYS A 199 16.02 -4.96 19.27
C LYS A 199 15.82 -5.77 20.57
N LEU A 200 14.68 -6.43 20.73
CA LEU A 200 14.42 -7.23 21.92
C LEU A 200 15.33 -8.47 21.96
N LYS A 201 15.95 -8.65 23.10
CA LYS A 201 16.86 -9.77 23.38
C LYS A 201 16.37 -10.56 24.59
N ASP A 202 16.71 -11.83 24.60
CA ASP A 202 16.56 -12.67 25.80
C ASP A 202 17.67 -12.39 26.83
N SER A 203 17.61 -13.09 27.96
CA SER A 203 18.62 -12.98 29.02
C SER A 203 20.03 -13.41 28.60
N GLU A 204 20.14 -14.15 27.50
CA GLU A 204 21.41 -14.64 26.92
C GLU A 204 21.91 -13.73 25.78
N GLY A 205 21.20 -12.62 25.48
CA GLY A 205 21.57 -11.65 24.45
C GLY A 205 21.15 -12.04 23.01
N ARG A 206 20.35 -13.09 22.84
CA ARG A 206 19.83 -13.50 21.51
C ARG A 206 18.60 -12.70 21.16
N TYR A 207 18.47 -12.34 19.88
CA TYR A 207 17.29 -11.63 19.38
C TYR A 207 16.05 -12.51 19.39
N LEU A 208 14.93 -11.97 19.87
CA LEU A 208 13.66 -12.68 19.93
C LEU A 208 12.99 -12.82 18.57
N LEU A 209 13.22 -11.86 17.66
CA LEU A 209 12.74 -11.92 16.28
C LEU A 209 13.61 -12.89 15.48
N GLN A 210 12.98 -13.93 14.95
CA GLN A 210 13.66 -14.97 14.16
C GLN A 210 13.31 -14.88 12.68
N PRO A 211 14.23 -15.20 11.76
CA PRO A 211 13.91 -15.30 10.34
C PRO A 211 12.98 -16.49 10.10
N ASN A 212 12.01 -16.33 9.18
CA ASN A 212 11.16 -17.43 8.76
C ASN A 212 11.99 -18.41 7.88
N PRO A 213 12.08 -19.70 8.23
CA PRO A 213 12.83 -20.66 7.45
C PRO A 213 12.32 -20.85 6.02
N LEU A 214 11.00 -20.67 5.80
CA LEU A 214 10.37 -20.78 4.48
C LEU A 214 10.49 -19.50 3.65
N ASN A 215 10.52 -18.34 4.32
CA ASN A 215 10.65 -17.04 3.66
C ASN A 215 11.59 -16.14 4.47
N PRO A 216 12.90 -16.16 4.19
CA PRO A 216 13.92 -15.43 4.99
C PRO A 216 13.74 -13.92 5.08
N THR A 217 12.96 -13.31 4.16
CA THR A 217 12.64 -11.88 4.19
C THR A 217 11.58 -11.52 5.22
N GLN A 218 10.79 -12.51 5.68
CA GLN A 218 9.78 -12.36 6.71
C GLN A 218 10.36 -12.77 8.06
N LYS A 219 10.09 -11.98 9.10
CA LYS A 219 10.47 -12.32 10.47
C LYS A 219 9.28 -12.90 11.24
N LEU A 220 9.58 -13.78 12.16
CA LEU A 220 8.63 -14.41 13.08
C LEU A 220 8.91 -13.92 14.51
N LEU A 221 7.85 -13.63 15.23
CA LEU A 221 7.87 -13.41 16.68
C LEU A 221 6.97 -14.45 17.34
N PHE A 222 7.52 -15.29 18.21
CA PHE A 222 6.79 -16.41 18.84
C PHE A 222 6.11 -17.34 17.80
N ALA A 223 6.81 -17.65 16.71
CA ALA A 223 6.29 -18.40 15.56
C ALA A 223 5.20 -17.73 14.71
N HIS A 224 4.76 -16.51 15.08
CA HIS A 224 3.76 -15.76 14.31
C HIS A 224 4.44 -14.81 13.32
N PRO A 225 3.93 -14.72 12.08
CA PRO A 225 4.51 -13.86 11.05
C PRO A 225 4.28 -12.39 11.37
N VAL A 226 5.35 -11.58 11.21
CA VAL A 226 5.31 -10.14 11.42
C VAL A 226 5.21 -9.42 10.09
N THR A 227 4.15 -8.63 9.91
CA THR A 227 3.94 -7.77 8.75
C THR A 227 4.18 -6.32 9.14
N VAL A 228 5.04 -5.62 8.38
CA VAL A 228 5.42 -4.24 8.66
C VAL A 228 4.71 -3.29 7.72
N VAL A 229 4.04 -2.30 8.30
CA VAL A 229 3.37 -1.21 7.58
C VAL A 229 4.19 0.08 7.74
N SER A 230 4.24 0.91 6.71
CA SER A 230 4.94 2.19 6.80
C SER A 230 4.30 3.11 7.86
N ASN A 231 5.13 3.82 8.65
CA ASN A 231 4.69 4.83 9.62
C ASN A 231 3.79 5.91 9.00
N LYS A 232 3.90 6.14 7.68
CA LYS A 232 3.06 7.08 6.95
C LYS A 232 1.58 6.68 6.98
N TYR A 233 1.27 5.38 6.95
CA TYR A 233 -0.11 4.86 6.92
C TYR A 233 -0.59 4.43 8.31
N LEU A 234 0.32 3.94 9.14
CA LEU A 234 0.05 3.53 10.52
C LEU A 234 1.00 4.27 11.47
N PRO A 235 0.75 5.55 11.79
CA PRO A 235 1.63 6.34 12.63
C PRO A 235 1.60 5.87 14.09
N SER A 236 2.75 6.02 14.75
CA SER A 236 2.87 5.83 16.21
C SER A 236 2.17 6.96 16.96
N ALA A 237 1.56 6.66 18.09
CA ALA A 237 1.03 7.67 19.01
C ALA A 237 2.18 8.42 19.68
N THR A 238 2.02 9.74 19.85
CA THR A 238 3.02 10.61 20.48
C THR A 238 2.63 11.10 21.86
N SER A 239 1.33 11.08 22.18
CA SER A 239 0.78 11.56 23.45
C SER A 239 -0.31 10.58 23.95
N PRO A 240 -0.40 10.30 25.27
CA PRO A 240 0.43 10.79 26.38
C PRO A 240 1.82 10.13 26.48
N LYS A 241 2.00 8.97 25.87
CA LYS A 241 3.29 8.25 25.76
C LYS A 241 3.54 7.90 24.29
N LYS A 242 4.81 7.83 23.92
CA LYS A 242 5.19 7.36 22.59
C LYS A 242 4.90 5.86 22.52
N ALA A 243 3.95 5.46 21.69
CA ALA A 243 3.55 4.07 21.54
C ALA A 243 3.40 3.70 20.06
N ALA A 244 3.92 2.54 19.69
CA ALA A 244 3.73 1.99 18.37
C ALA A 244 2.49 1.08 18.35
N PRO A 245 1.67 1.13 17.29
CA PRO A 245 0.59 0.20 17.12
C PRO A 245 1.12 -1.20 16.82
N ILE A 246 0.57 -2.19 17.48
CA ILE A 246 0.83 -3.60 17.25
C ILE A 246 -0.51 -4.33 17.27
N ILE A 247 -0.90 -4.88 16.14
CA ILE A 247 -2.15 -5.63 16.02
C ILE A 247 -1.80 -7.12 16.05
N VAL A 248 -2.39 -7.85 16.96
CA VAL A 248 -2.11 -9.27 17.21
C VAL A 248 -3.41 -10.05 17.11
N GLY A 249 -3.43 -11.09 16.28
CA GLY A 249 -4.58 -11.96 16.09
C GLY A 249 -4.79 -12.40 14.67
N SER A 250 -5.90 -13.07 14.41
CA SER A 250 -6.34 -13.46 13.07
C SER A 250 -7.12 -12.32 12.42
N LEU A 251 -6.45 -11.55 11.56
CA LEU A 251 -7.13 -10.47 10.81
C LEU A 251 -8.12 -11.00 9.79
N ALA A 252 -7.94 -12.25 9.34
CA ALA A 252 -8.88 -12.90 8.42
C ALA A 252 -10.24 -13.13 9.09
N ASP A 253 -10.25 -13.45 10.39
CA ASP A 253 -11.48 -13.63 11.15
C ASP A 253 -12.02 -12.31 11.71
N ALA A 254 -11.11 -11.37 12.04
CA ALA A 254 -11.47 -10.09 12.62
C ALA A 254 -12.12 -9.11 11.64
N ILE A 255 -11.70 -9.12 10.36
CA ILE A 255 -12.07 -8.08 9.39
C ILE A 255 -12.51 -8.70 8.07
N VAL A 256 -13.65 -8.24 7.56
CA VAL A 256 -14.16 -8.63 6.24
C VAL A 256 -14.19 -7.41 5.31
N LEU A 257 -13.60 -7.59 4.14
CA LEU A 257 -13.66 -6.65 3.03
C LEU A 257 -14.75 -7.13 2.05
N PHE A 258 -15.82 -6.37 1.93
CA PHE A 258 -16.87 -6.59 0.95
C PHE A 258 -16.50 -5.91 -0.35
N ASP A 259 -16.09 -6.69 -1.36
CA ASP A 259 -15.69 -6.19 -2.66
C ASP A 259 -16.81 -6.37 -3.68
N ARG A 260 -17.33 -5.27 -4.21
CA ARG A 260 -18.34 -5.30 -5.25
C ARG A 260 -17.76 -5.14 -6.63
N GLN A 261 -16.75 -4.31 -6.75
CA GLN A 261 -16.14 -3.99 -8.02
C GLN A 261 -14.67 -3.66 -7.82
N LEU A 262 -13.82 -4.48 -8.39
CA LEU A 262 -12.40 -4.17 -8.53
C LEU A 262 -12.21 -2.83 -9.25
N ILE A 263 -11.02 -2.26 -9.13
CA ILE A 263 -10.72 -1.00 -9.79
C ILE A 263 -10.95 -1.10 -11.30
N THR A 264 -11.79 -0.21 -11.83
CA THR A 264 -11.99 -0.05 -13.28
C THR A 264 -11.45 1.29 -13.72
N LEU A 265 -10.77 1.29 -14.86
CA LEU A 265 -10.21 2.48 -15.49
C LEU A 265 -10.97 2.76 -16.77
N GLU A 266 -11.44 3.98 -16.93
CA GLU A 266 -12.11 4.46 -18.13
C GLU A 266 -11.43 5.75 -18.59
N GLY A 267 -11.00 5.81 -19.86
CA GLY A 267 -10.36 6.98 -20.43
C GLY A 267 -11.24 7.63 -21.51
N THR A 268 -11.29 8.94 -21.54
CA THR A 268 -12.00 9.71 -22.58
C THR A 268 -11.24 10.99 -22.93
N GLY A 269 -11.20 11.31 -24.24
CA GLY A 269 -10.66 12.58 -24.76
C GLY A 269 -11.74 13.56 -25.25
N ILE A 270 -13.03 13.20 -25.12
CA ILE A 270 -14.14 13.91 -25.75
C ILE A 270 -15.20 14.34 -24.73
N GLY A 271 -15.27 13.70 -23.57
CA GLY A 271 -16.34 13.94 -22.58
C GLY A 271 -16.00 15.00 -21.52
N GLY A 272 -17.02 15.64 -20.98
CA GLY A 272 -16.90 16.59 -19.88
C GLY A 272 -16.01 17.79 -20.19
N ASN A 273 -15.07 18.10 -19.29
CA ASN A 273 -14.12 19.20 -19.47
C ASN A 273 -12.92 18.87 -20.36
N SER A 274 -12.77 17.61 -20.81
CA SER A 274 -11.64 17.17 -21.63
C SER A 274 -11.57 17.92 -22.95
N PHE A 275 -12.74 18.21 -23.56
CA PHE A 275 -12.82 18.96 -24.82
C PHE A 275 -12.37 20.41 -24.64
N ILE A 276 -12.75 21.05 -23.53
CA ILE A 276 -12.43 22.46 -23.27
C ILE A 276 -10.94 22.64 -22.90
N ARG A 277 -10.35 21.63 -22.25
CA ARG A 277 -8.97 21.68 -21.71
C ARG A 277 -7.95 20.98 -22.59
N ASP A 278 -8.38 20.45 -23.73
CA ASP A 278 -7.58 19.60 -24.61
C ASP A 278 -6.83 18.49 -23.83
N SER A 279 -7.59 17.79 -22.96
CA SER A 279 -7.08 16.74 -22.10
C SER A 279 -7.65 15.36 -22.45
N TYR A 280 -6.92 14.32 -22.04
CA TYR A 280 -7.39 12.96 -21.97
C TYR A 280 -7.58 12.60 -20.50
N ASP A 281 -8.83 12.40 -20.10
CA ASP A 281 -9.18 12.19 -18.69
C ASP A 281 -9.31 10.70 -18.41
N ILE A 282 -8.53 10.19 -17.45
CA ILE A 282 -8.61 8.81 -16.97
C ILE A 282 -9.35 8.81 -15.65
N LYS A 283 -10.49 8.11 -15.61
CA LYS A 283 -11.32 7.93 -14.43
C LYS A 283 -11.09 6.54 -13.84
N ALA A 284 -10.78 6.47 -12.54
CA ALA A 284 -10.69 5.24 -11.78
C ALA A 284 -11.87 5.13 -10.82
N ILE A 285 -12.48 3.96 -10.75
CA ILE A 285 -13.58 3.67 -9.83
C ILE A 285 -13.36 2.32 -9.17
N THR A 286 -13.50 2.25 -7.85
CA THR A 286 -13.60 1.02 -7.06
C THR A 286 -14.80 1.10 -6.11
N ARG A 287 -15.41 -0.04 -5.76
CA ARG A 287 -16.59 -0.09 -4.90
C ARG A 287 -16.43 -1.19 -3.86
N LEU A 288 -16.27 -0.80 -2.62
CA LEU A 288 -16.02 -1.72 -1.51
C LEU A 288 -16.51 -1.15 -0.17
N ASP A 289 -16.61 -2.00 0.83
CA ASP A 289 -16.78 -1.63 2.24
C ASP A 289 -15.96 -2.58 3.12
N VAL A 290 -15.49 -2.10 4.26
CA VAL A 290 -14.71 -2.90 5.22
C VAL A 290 -15.42 -2.84 6.56
N LYS A 291 -15.61 -3.99 7.19
CA LYS A 291 -16.28 -4.12 8.49
C LYS A 291 -15.48 -5.00 9.44
N ALA A 292 -15.55 -4.68 10.72
CA ALA A 292 -15.18 -5.63 11.75
C ALA A 292 -16.19 -6.79 11.72
N PHE A 293 -15.70 -8.01 11.75
CA PHE A 293 -16.49 -9.23 11.75
C PHE A 293 -16.49 -9.85 13.14
N ASP A 294 -15.34 -10.31 13.62
CA ASP A 294 -15.16 -10.75 14.99
C ASP A 294 -14.15 -9.84 15.71
N SER A 295 -14.65 -9.01 16.63
CA SER A 295 -13.77 -8.08 17.37
C SER A 295 -12.93 -8.77 18.43
N ALA A 296 -13.21 -10.03 18.78
CA ALA A 296 -12.44 -10.82 19.73
C ALA A 296 -11.27 -11.57 19.04
N ALA A 297 -11.30 -11.68 17.68
CA ALA A 297 -10.27 -12.39 16.94
C ALA A 297 -8.95 -11.61 16.80
N ALA A 298 -8.92 -10.32 17.11
CA ALA A 298 -7.69 -9.52 17.08
C ALA A 298 -7.72 -8.40 18.13
N VAL A 299 -6.55 -8.08 18.68
CA VAL A 299 -6.34 -7.05 19.71
C VAL A 299 -5.42 -5.97 19.16
N TYR A 300 -5.77 -4.71 19.41
CA TYR A 300 -4.92 -3.55 19.11
C TYR A 300 -4.03 -3.23 20.31
N GLY A 301 -2.79 -3.64 20.28
CA GLY A 301 -1.79 -3.32 21.28
C GLY A 301 -1.16 -1.94 21.05
N GLU A 302 -0.90 -1.22 22.13
CA GLU A 302 -0.13 0.01 22.13
C GLU A 302 1.25 -0.28 22.76
N LEU A 303 2.23 -0.64 21.93
CA LEU A 303 3.59 -0.98 22.35
C LEU A 303 4.32 0.29 22.79
N THR A 304 4.68 0.38 24.08
CA THR A 304 5.44 1.50 24.62
C THR A 304 6.84 1.53 23.98
N LEU A 305 7.19 2.66 23.37
CA LEU A 305 8.53 2.89 22.82
C LEU A 305 9.42 3.53 23.88
N THR A 306 10.50 2.86 24.20
CA THR A 306 11.58 3.38 25.08
C THR A 306 12.59 4.18 24.31
#